data_e242f95110f490e403b8d516a0437f5e
#
_entry.id   e242f95110f490e403b8d516a0437f5e
#
_cell.length_a   1.000
_cell.length_b   1.000
_cell.length_c   1.000
_cell.angle_alpha   90.00
_cell.angle_beta   90.00
_cell.angle_gamma   90.00
#
_symmetry.space_group_name_H-M   'P 1'
#
loop_
_entity.id
_entity.type
_entity.pdbx_description
1 polymer ?
#
loop_
_entity_poly.entity_id
_entity_poly.type
_entity_poly.pdbx_seq_one_letter_code
_entity_poly.pdbx_strand_id
1 'polypeptide(L)'
;ETKYNVHDKFWCMPLPKNENPKRFVDFQNDVAVSDIEIALREGYRSIEHVKRYTTLGMATDQGRTSNLNGLQMVSNIENKIVPEVGHTTFRPPFTPITIGTIVGREVGMEFMPTRKTPMHEWHEKNNAVFVDAGAWKRPRYYKQGNETLLEASKREAKNVRENVGIC
;
A
#
# COMPACT_ATOMS: atom_id res chain seq x y z
N GLU A 1 22.06 42.66 18.06
CA GLU A 1 20.86 42.07 17.43
C GLU A 1 21.27 41.38 16.12
N THR A 2 21.36 40.08 16.14
CA THR A 2 21.58 39.28 14.92
C THR A 2 20.31 39.37 14.07
N LYS A 3 20.35 40.20 13.02
CA LYS A 3 19.29 40.20 12.01
C LYS A 3 19.31 38.83 11.32
N TYR A 4 18.45 37.94 11.75
CA TYR A 4 18.17 36.74 10.98
C TYR A 4 17.62 37.16 9.62
N ASN A 5 18.41 36.95 8.59
CA ASN A 5 17.99 37.20 7.23
C ASN A 5 16.98 36.09 6.88
N VAL A 6 15.69 36.40 6.83
CA VAL A 6 14.58 35.48 6.55
C VAL A 6 14.73 34.81 5.17
N HIS A 7 15.67 35.26 4.36
CA HIS A 7 15.91 34.80 2.99
C HIS A 7 16.84 33.58 2.87
N ASP A 8 17.61 33.24 3.92
CA ASP A 8 18.48 32.07 3.89
C ASP A 8 17.76 30.80 4.38
N LYS A 9 16.62 30.49 3.76
CA LYS A 9 15.89 29.26 4.05
C LYS A 9 16.62 28.07 3.43
N PHE A 10 17.11 27.22 4.28
CA PHE A 10 17.85 26.03 3.90
C PHE A 10 16.90 24.85 3.74
N TRP A 11 16.43 24.61 2.52
CA TRP A 11 15.44 23.56 2.23
C TRP A 11 16.04 22.22 1.84
N CYS A 12 17.30 22.21 1.42
CA CYS A 12 18.00 21.03 0.99
C CYS A 12 19.50 21.17 1.24
N MET A 13 20.13 20.16 1.79
CA MET A 13 21.58 20.15 1.97
C MET A 13 22.28 20.22 0.60
N PRO A 14 23.29 21.11 0.43
CA PRO A 14 24.11 21.08 -0.76
C PRO A 14 24.84 19.73 -0.87
N LEU A 15 25.01 19.28 -2.11
CA LEU A 15 25.76 18.03 -2.35
C LEU A 15 27.25 18.27 -2.14
N PRO A 16 27.97 17.39 -1.42
CA PRO A 16 29.41 17.39 -1.38
C PRO A 16 29.98 17.19 -2.79
N LYS A 17 31.16 17.76 -3.06
CA LYS A 17 31.86 17.51 -4.31
C LYS A 17 32.19 16.00 -4.39
N ASN A 18 31.85 15.37 -5.49
CA ASN A 18 32.07 13.94 -5.78
C ASN A 18 31.24 12.93 -4.99
N GLU A 19 30.19 13.37 -4.29
CA GLU A 19 29.25 12.48 -3.61
C GLU A 19 27.83 12.77 -4.08
N ASN A 20 27.01 11.75 -4.16
CA ASN A 20 25.59 11.89 -4.49
C ASN A 20 24.73 11.16 -3.45
N PRO A 21 24.74 11.60 -2.19
CA PRO A 21 23.94 10.97 -1.15
C PRO A 21 22.45 11.14 -1.43
N LYS A 22 21.68 10.15 -1.03
CA LYS A 22 20.21 10.21 -1.11
C LYS A 22 19.70 11.29 -0.14
N ARG A 23 18.99 12.28 -0.66
CA ARG A 23 18.39 13.38 0.10
C ARG A 23 16.89 13.15 0.20
N PHE A 24 16.44 12.66 1.34
CA PHE A 24 15.04 12.33 1.57
C PHE A 24 14.17 13.57 1.71
N VAL A 25 12.99 13.51 1.10
CA VAL A 25 11.92 14.51 1.22
C VAL A 25 10.74 13.93 1.99
N ASP A 26 10.38 12.68 1.72
CA ASP A 26 9.33 11.93 2.42
C ASP A 26 9.88 10.60 2.92
N PHE A 27 10.08 10.51 4.24
CA PHE A 27 10.62 9.30 4.88
C PHE A 27 9.62 8.14 4.93
N GLN A 28 8.32 8.41 4.91
CA GLN A 28 7.30 7.37 5.00
C GLN A 28 7.19 6.56 3.71
N ASN A 29 7.38 7.22 2.57
CA ASN A 29 7.35 6.60 1.25
C ASN A 29 8.71 6.57 0.55
N ASP A 30 9.77 6.87 1.29
CA ASP A 30 11.15 6.79 0.79
C ASP A 30 11.43 7.69 -0.44
N VAL A 31 10.71 8.81 -0.54
CA VAL A 31 10.87 9.76 -1.66
C VAL A 31 12.07 10.67 -1.42
N ALA A 32 12.96 10.73 -2.39
CA ALA A 32 14.13 11.59 -2.39
C ALA A 32 13.99 12.75 -3.41
N VAL A 33 14.90 13.71 -3.31
CA VAL A 33 14.98 14.82 -4.29
C VAL A 33 15.17 14.30 -5.71
N SER A 34 15.98 13.23 -5.89
CA SER A 34 16.21 12.59 -7.19
C SER A 34 14.92 12.05 -7.82
N ASP A 35 13.97 11.57 -7.03
CA ASP A 35 12.69 11.06 -7.55
C ASP A 35 11.82 12.19 -8.08
N ILE A 36 11.86 13.36 -7.41
CA ILE A 36 11.19 14.58 -7.90
C ILE A 36 11.85 15.06 -9.18
N GLU A 37 13.19 15.07 -9.25
CA GLU A 37 13.95 15.45 -10.46
C GLU A 37 13.59 14.54 -11.65
N ILE A 38 13.46 13.23 -11.42
CA ILE A 38 13.03 12.26 -12.43
C ILE A 38 11.61 12.57 -12.88
N ALA A 39 10.68 12.75 -11.95
CA ALA A 39 9.28 13.06 -12.29
C ALA A 39 9.16 14.30 -13.19
N LEU A 40 9.87 15.37 -12.85
CA LEU A 40 9.87 16.61 -13.64
C LEU A 40 10.53 16.42 -15.00
N ARG A 41 11.62 15.68 -15.09
CA ARG A 41 12.29 15.32 -16.34
C ARG A 41 11.40 14.50 -17.26
N GLU A 42 10.58 13.61 -16.70
CA GLU A 42 9.59 12.80 -17.41
C GLU A 42 8.36 13.60 -17.86
N GLY A 43 8.29 14.89 -17.49
CA GLY A 43 7.24 15.81 -17.96
C GLY A 43 6.06 16.01 -17.00
N TYR A 44 6.11 15.47 -15.80
CA TYR A 44 5.07 15.69 -14.79
C TYR A 44 5.22 17.07 -14.15
N ARG A 45 4.51 18.07 -14.69
CA ARG A 45 4.61 19.48 -14.25
C ARG A 45 3.69 19.85 -13.10
N SER A 46 2.52 19.22 -13.02
CA SER A 46 1.59 19.43 -11.92
C SER A 46 2.10 18.72 -10.66
N ILE A 47 2.10 19.42 -9.53
CA ILE A 47 2.50 18.83 -8.24
C ILE A 47 1.65 17.62 -7.87
N GLU A 48 0.38 17.58 -8.27
CA GLU A 48 -0.51 16.42 -8.07
C GLU A 48 -0.06 15.20 -8.90
N HIS A 49 0.53 15.41 -10.07
CA HIS A 49 1.11 14.33 -10.87
C HIS A 49 2.46 13.89 -10.32
N VAL A 50 3.31 14.84 -9.92
CA VAL A 50 4.58 14.51 -9.20
C VAL A 50 4.30 13.70 -7.96
N LYS A 51 3.29 14.08 -7.16
CA LYS A 51 2.83 13.33 -5.98
C LYS A 51 2.49 11.87 -6.34
N ARG A 52 1.72 11.64 -7.39
CA ARG A 52 1.30 10.29 -7.78
C ARG A 52 2.43 9.46 -8.38
N TYR A 53 3.31 10.10 -9.10
CA TYR A 53 4.47 9.43 -9.70
C TYR A 53 5.48 9.00 -8.64
N THR A 54 5.77 9.86 -7.67
CA THR A 54 6.79 9.64 -6.63
C THR A 54 6.25 9.03 -5.33
N THR A 55 4.93 9.01 -5.14
CA THR A 55 4.24 8.75 -3.87
C THR A 55 4.49 9.80 -2.77
N LEU A 56 5.02 10.99 -3.12
CA LEU A 56 5.24 12.10 -2.21
C LEU A 56 3.95 12.47 -1.47
N GLY A 57 3.96 12.42 -0.16
CA GLY A 57 2.81 12.81 0.66
C GLY A 57 1.58 11.90 0.56
N MET A 58 1.75 10.65 0.09
CA MET A 58 0.68 9.66 0.00
C MET A 58 0.61 8.69 1.18
N ALA A 59 1.52 8.81 2.13
CA ALA A 59 1.55 7.98 3.33
C ALA A 59 0.47 8.39 4.35
N THR A 60 0.50 7.76 5.51
CA THR A 60 -0.52 7.89 6.57
C THR A 60 -0.73 9.33 7.05
N ASP A 61 0.32 10.15 7.06
CA ASP A 61 0.24 11.56 7.46
C ASP A 61 -0.27 12.49 6.34
N GLN A 62 -0.49 11.96 5.14
CA GLN A 62 -0.93 12.70 3.95
C GLN A 62 -0.08 13.93 3.66
N GLY A 63 1.23 13.80 3.86
CA GLY A 63 2.23 14.80 3.53
C GLY A 63 2.39 15.94 4.53
N ARG A 64 1.88 15.82 5.76
CA ARG A 64 2.06 16.86 6.79
C ARG A 64 3.52 17.15 7.08
N THR A 65 4.39 16.15 6.99
CA THR A 65 5.82 16.28 7.26
C THR A 65 6.67 16.54 6.01
N SER A 66 6.14 16.26 4.81
CA SER A 66 6.92 16.25 3.56
C SER A 66 6.45 17.23 2.49
N ASN A 67 5.15 17.57 2.45
CA ASN A 67 4.59 18.36 1.34
C ASN A 67 5.28 19.72 1.15
N LEU A 68 5.54 20.45 2.23
CA LEU A 68 6.17 21.77 2.12
C LEU A 68 7.58 21.67 1.53
N ASN A 69 8.37 20.70 1.97
CA ASN A 69 9.70 20.45 1.44
C ASN A 69 9.64 20.00 -0.01
N GLY A 70 8.68 19.12 -0.37
CA GLY A 70 8.47 18.67 -1.74
C GLY A 70 8.10 19.82 -2.68
N LEU A 71 7.18 20.70 -2.26
CA LEU A 71 6.82 21.91 -3.01
C LEU A 71 8.01 22.82 -3.25
N GLN A 72 8.84 23.02 -2.24
CA GLN A 72 10.04 23.83 -2.36
C GLN A 72 11.08 23.20 -3.31
N MET A 73 11.20 21.87 -3.30
CA MET A 73 12.09 21.18 -4.26
C MET A 73 11.59 21.37 -5.69
N VAL A 74 10.31 21.22 -5.97
CA VAL A 74 9.73 21.48 -7.29
C VAL A 74 9.91 22.94 -7.69
N SER A 75 9.65 23.87 -6.76
CA SER A 75 9.86 25.31 -6.94
C SER A 75 11.30 25.63 -7.36
N ASN A 76 12.28 25.08 -6.67
CA ASN A 76 13.71 25.29 -6.95
C ASN A 76 14.11 24.70 -8.33
N ILE A 77 13.65 23.49 -8.65
CA ILE A 77 14.02 22.79 -9.90
C ILE A 77 13.39 23.48 -11.10
N GLU A 78 12.12 23.92 -10.98
CA GLU A 78 11.41 24.61 -12.07
C GLU A 78 11.65 26.12 -12.11
N ASN A 79 12.42 26.65 -11.17
CA ASN A 79 12.68 28.09 -11.04
C ASN A 79 11.38 28.92 -10.93
N LYS A 80 10.45 28.44 -10.12
CA LYS A 80 9.14 29.04 -9.83
C LYS A 80 9.05 29.39 -8.34
N ILE A 81 8.11 30.24 -7.96
CA ILE A 81 7.76 30.43 -6.55
C ILE A 81 6.73 29.37 -6.10
N VAL A 82 6.73 29.00 -4.82
CA VAL A 82 5.85 27.97 -4.28
C VAL A 82 4.36 28.18 -4.60
N PRO A 83 3.81 29.42 -4.56
CA PRO A 83 2.44 29.66 -4.96
C PRO A 83 2.11 29.30 -6.43
N GLU A 84 3.10 29.37 -7.32
CA GLU A 84 2.93 28.99 -8.73
C GLU A 84 2.98 27.47 -8.93
N VAL A 85 3.69 26.76 -8.10
CA VAL A 85 3.70 25.28 -8.08
C VAL A 85 2.36 24.74 -7.62
N GLY A 86 1.68 25.48 -6.75
CA GLY A 86 0.42 25.06 -6.15
C GLY A 86 0.64 24.21 -4.88
N HIS A 87 -0.32 23.36 -4.57
CA HIS A 87 -0.23 22.48 -3.41
C HIS A 87 -0.93 21.14 -3.70
N THR A 88 -0.58 20.14 -2.94
CA THR A 88 -1.18 18.81 -3.04
C THR A 88 -2.47 18.72 -2.25
N THR A 89 -3.44 17.97 -2.78
CA THR A 89 -4.69 17.65 -2.08
C THR A 89 -4.52 16.37 -1.29
N PHE A 90 -4.88 16.39 -0.02
CA PHE A 90 -4.94 15.19 0.79
C PHE A 90 -6.23 14.39 0.54
N ARG A 91 -6.22 13.10 0.88
CA ARG A 91 -7.38 12.21 0.78
C ARG A 91 -7.84 11.77 2.18
N PRO A 92 -9.15 11.60 2.39
CA PRO A 92 -9.64 11.02 3.64
C PRO A 92 -9.20 9.54 3.78
N PRO A 93 -8.95 9.05 5.01
CA PRO A 93 -8.91 9.83 6.22
C PRO A 93 -7.64 10.66 6.34
N PHE A 94 -7.77 11.98 6.50
CA PHE A 94 -6.61 12.87 6.66
C PHE A 94 -5.93 12.70 8.04
N THR A 95 -6.72 12.47 9.06
CA THR A 95 -6.24 12.03 10.37
C THR A 95 -6.37 10.52 10.44
N PRO A 96 -5.31 9.79 10.82
CA PRO A 96 -5.39 8.34 10.97
C PRO A 96 -6.52 7.93 11.91
N ILE A 97 -7.37 7.03 11.45
CA ILE A 97 -8.48 6.47 12.22
C ILE A 97 -8.39 4.95 12.20
N THR A 98 -8.91 4.30 13.23
CA THR A 98 -8.94 2.85 13.28
C THR A 98 -10.05 2.29 12.38
N ILE A 99 -9.85 1.10 11.85
CA ILE A 99 -10.87 0.39 11.07
C ILE A 99 -12.15 0.21 11.90
N GLY A 100 -12.02 -0.04 13.19
CA GLY A 100 -13.16 -0.14 14.10
C GLY A 100 -14.03 1.12 14.17
N THR A 101 -13.43 2.31 14.03
CA THR A 101 -14.16 3.57 13.95
C THR A 101 -14.98 3.68 12.66
N ILE A 102 -14.43 3.19 11.53
CA ILE A 102 -15.14 3.17 10.24
C ILE A 102 -16.30 2.18 10.28
N VAL A 103 -16.08 1.00 10.84
CA VAL A 103 -17.10 -0.05 10.95
C VAL A 103 -18.24 0.35 11.85
N GLY A 104 -17.97 1.16 12.91
CA GLY A 104 -18.97 1.57 13.87
C GLY A 104 -19.31 0.48 14.88
N ARG A 105 -20.44 0.63 15.56
CA ARG A 105 -20.89 -0.25 16.65
C ARG A 105 -21.72 -1.45 16.17
N GLU A 106 -22.31 -1.34 15.00
CA GLU A 106 -23.19 -2.37 14.43
C GLU A 106 -22.38 -3.42 13.68
N VAL A 107 -21.61 -4.18 14.42
CA VAL A 107 -20.80 -5.30 13.93
C VAL A 107 -21.59 -6.61 14.10
N GLY A 108 -22.55 -6.86 13.24
CA GLY A 108 -23.30 -8.11 13.22
C GLY A 108 -22.58 -9.23 12.46
N MET A 109 -23.33 -10.29 12.13
CA MET A 109 -22.83 -11.44 11.36
C MET A 109 -22.27 -11.04 9.98
N GLU A 110 -22.70 -9.90 9.44
CA GLU A 110 -22.28 -9.41 8.13
C GLU A 110 -20.92 -8.72 8.14
N PHE A 111 -20.38 -8.42 9.31
CA PHE A 111 -19.02 -7.90 9.46
C PHE A 111 -17.97 -8.87 8.90
N MET A 112 -18.19 -10.18 9.13
CA MET A 112 -17.33 -11.23 8.61
C MET A 112 -18.18 -12.40 8.09
N PRO A 113 -18.91 -12.21 6.99
CA PRO A 113 -19.83 -13.22 6.48
C PRO A 113 -19.07 -14.47 6.03
N THR A 114 -19.59 -15.64 6.42
CA THR A 114 -19.12 -16.92 5.89
C THR A 114 -19.98 -17.32 4.71
N ARG A 115 -19.39 -17.36 3.52
CA ARG A 115 -20.06 -17.80 2.28
C ARG A 115 -19.77 -19.27 2.05
N LYS A 116 -20.80 -19.99 1.60
CA LYS A 116 -20.75 -21.42 1.33
C LYS A 116 -21.14 -21.67 -0.13
N THR A 117 -20.45 -22.60 -0.77
CA THR A 117 -20.82 -23.04 -2.13
C THR A 117 -22.06 -23.94 -2.08
N PRO A 118 -22.79 -24.15 -3.20
CA PRO A 118 -23.89 -25.11 -3.24
C PRO A 118 -23.50 -26.54 -2.83
N MET A 119 -22.23 -26.91 -3.02
CA MET A 119 -21.69 -28.22 -2.67
C MET A 119 -21.20 -28.32 -1.22
N HIS A 120 -21.35 -27.27 -0.42
CA HIS A 120 -20.74 -27.22 0.92
C HIS A 120 -21.13 -28.40 1.81
N GLU A 121 -22.41 -28.74 1.87
CA GLU A 121 -22.91 -29.86 2.66
C GLU A 121 -22.35 -31.23 2.19
N TRP A 122 -22.19 -31.38 0.88
CA TRP A 122 -21.56 -32.56 0.32
C TRP A 122 -20.10 -32.67 0.74
N HIS A 123 -19.37 -31.57 0.73
CA HIS A 123 -17.98 -31.51 1.19
C HIS A 123 -17.89 -31.88 2.69
N GLU A 124 -18.78 -31.35 3.53
CA GLU A 124 -18.83 -31.69 4.95
C GLU A 124 -19.07 -33.20 5.18
N LYS A 125 -20.04 -33.77 4.47
CA LYS A 125 -20.36 -35.21 4.54
C LYS A 125 -19.21 -36.12 4.08
N ASN A 126 -18.31 -35.59 3.26
CA ASN A 126 -17.14 -36.31 2.76
C ASN A 126 -15.85 -35.94 3.50
N ASN A 127 -15.95 -35.43 4.70
CA ASN A 127 -14.82 -35.11 5.58
C ASN A 127 -13.83 -34.07 4.98
N ALA A 128 -14.35 -33.11 4.26
CA ALA A 128 -13.52 -32.01 3.76
C ALA A 128 -12.96 -31.17 4.90
N VAL A 129 -11.69 -30.89 4.85
CA VAL A 129 -11.04 -29.87 5.67
C VAL A 129 -11.11 -28.57 4.92
N PHE A 130 -11.72 -27.55 5.51
CA PHE A 130 -11.95 -26.27 4.85
C PHE A 130 -10.82 -25.28 5.09
N VAL A 131 -10.67 -24.37 4.15
CA VAL A 131 -9.82 -23.16 4.23
C VAL A 131 -10.66 -21.96 3.85
N ASP A 132 -10.36 -20.82 4.48
CA ASP A 132 -10.99 -19.55 4.15
C ASP A 132 -10.27 -18.92 2.94
N ALA A 133 -11.05 -18.67 1.89
CA ALA A 133 -10.64 -17.92 0.71
C ALA A 133 -11.47 -16.62 0.66
N GLY A 134 -10.98 -15.58 1.34
CA GLY A 134 -11.77 -14.41 1.66
C GLY A 134 -12.95 -14.80 2.56
N ALA A 135 -14.18 -14.47 2.15
CA ALA A 135 -15.39 -14.86 2.88
C ALA A 135 -15.88 -16.29 2.57
N TRP A 136 -15.27 -16.99 1.63
CA TRP A 136 -15.72 -18.29 1.18
C TRP A 136 -15.03 -19.43 1.90
N LYS A 137 -15.81 -20.42 2.39
CA LYS A 137 -15.30 -21.71 2.82
C LYS A 137 -15.05 -22.58 1.59
N ARG A 138 -13.80 -22.99 1.38
CA ARG A 138 -13.41 -23.90 0.30
C ARG A 138 -12.82 -25.18 0.85
N PRO A 139 -13.15 -26.36 0.28
CA PRO A 139 -12.47 -27.60 0.63
C PRO A 139 -11.00 -27.51 0.22
N ARG A 140 -10.13 -27.85 1.14
CA ARG A 140 -8.67 -27.90 0.92
C ARG A 140 -8.22 -29.30 0.54
N TYR A 141 -8.75 -30.29 1.25
CA TYR A 141 -8.54 -31.70 1.01
C TYR A 141 -9.63 -32.50 1.76
N TYR A 142 -9.77 -33.77 1.40
CA TYR A 142 -10.74 -34.68 2.06
C TYR A 142 -9.97 -35.67 2.93
N LYS A 143 -10.12 -35.55 4.24
CA LYS A 143 -9.38 -36.33 5.20
C LYS A 143 -9.86 -37.78 5.27
N GLN A 144 -8.94 -38.75 5.23
CA GLN A 144 -9.17 -40.15 5.45
C GLN A 144 -8.38 -40.62 6.69
N GLY A 145 -9.10 -41.10 7.71
CA GLY A 145 -8.45 -41.54 8.95
C GLY A 145 -7.61 -40.46 9.62
N ASN A 146 -6.39 -40.79 10.02
CA ASN A 146 -5.46 -39.89 10.70
C ASN A 146 -4.38 -39.30 9.79
N GLU A 147 -4.59 -39.29 8.47
CA GLU A 147 -3.62 -38.74 7.52
C GLU A 147 -3.36 -37.23 7.74
N THR A 148 -2.14 -36.85 7.48
CA THR A 148 -1.71 -35.44 7.46
C THR A 148 -2.12 -34.77 6.15
N LEU A 149 -2.06 -33.44 6.09
CA LEU A 149 -2.31 -32.67 4.85
C LEU A 149 -1.44 -33.17 3.69
N LEU A 150 -0.16 -33.46 3.95
CA LEU A 150 0.76 -33.89 2.91
C LEU A 150 0.41 -35.27 2.35
N GLU A 151 0.03 -36.19 3.22
CA GLU A 151 -0.40 -37.54 2.83
C GLU A 151 -1.70 -37.49 2.02
N ALA A 152 -2.69 -36.72 2.50
CA ALA A 152 -3.94 -36.50 1.76
C ALA A 152 -3.69 -35.91 0.38
N SER A 153 -2.86 -34.86 0.29
CA SER A 153 -2.53 -34.20 -0.99
C SER A 153 -1.83 -35.16 -1.96
N LYS A 154 -0.91 -35.99 -1.46
CA LYS A 154 -0.26 -37.02 -2.30
C LYS A 154 -1.25 -38.06 -2.80
N ARG A 155 -2.12 -38.54 -1.92
CA ARG A 155 -3.18 -39.50 -2.27
C ARG A 155 -4.15 -38.94 -3.32
N GLU A 156 -4.61 -37.71 -3.12
CA GLU A 156 -5.55 -37.06 -4.05
C GLU A 156 -4.87 -36.80 -5.42
N ALA A 157 -3.64 -36.27 -5.41
CA ALA A 157 -2.88 -36.06 -6.64
C ALA A 157 -2.62 -37.38 -7.42
N LYS A 158 -2.34 -38.47 -6.71
CA LYS A 158 -2.18 -39.79 -7.31
C LYS A 158 -3.52 -40.29 -7.91
N ASN A 159 -4.61 -40.14 -7.16
CA ASN A 159 -5.92 -40.55 -7.61
C ASN A 159 -6.37 -39.86 -8.90
N VAL A 160 -6.13 -38.55 -9.03
CA VAL A 160 -6.46 -37.79 -10.26
C VAL A 160 -5.61 -38.25 -11.46
N ARG A 161 -4.40 -38.78 -11.25
CA ARG A 161 -3.53 -39.30 -12.31
C ARG A 161 -3.90 -40.72 -12.75
N GLU A 162 -4.42 -41.52 -11.83
CA GLU A 162 -4.74 -42.93 -12.07
C GLU A 162 -6.22 -43.16 -12.44
N ASN A 163 -7.10 -42.26 -12.05
CA ASN A 163 -8.54 -42.34 -12.22
C ASN A 163 -9.12 -41.02 -12.73
N VAL A 164 -10.38 -41.07 -13.16
CA VAL A 164 -11.13 -39.85 -13.48
C VAL A 164 -11.62 -39.23 -12.19
N GLY A 165 -11.21 -37.97 -11.94
CA GLY A 165 -11.63 -37.16 -10.79
C GLY A 165 -12.44 -35.94 -11.22
N ILE A 166 -13.40 -35.55 -10.40
CA ILE A 166 -14.04 -34.23 -10.49
C ILE A 166 -13.31 -33.32 -9.51
N CYS A 167 -12.72 -32.21 -10.00
CA CYS A 167 -12.01 -31.21 -9.22
C CYS A 167 -12.84 -29.95 -9.05
#